data_c4290e2a3670610a398f636a38c24c73
#
_entry.id   c4290e2a3670610a398f636a38c24c73
#
_cell.length_a   1.000
_cell.length_b   1.000
_cell.length_c   1.000
_cell.angle_alpha   90.00
_cell.angle_beta   90.00
_cell.angle_gamma   90.00
#
_symmetry.space_group_name_H-M   'P 1'
#
loop_
_entity.id
_entity.type
_entity.pdbx_description
1 polymer ?
#
loop_
_entity_poly.entity_id
_entity_poly.type
_entity_poly.pdbx_seq_one_letter_code
_entity_poly.pdbx_strand_id
1 'polypeptide(L)'
;QVVAAGHQGAFVAPTEVLAEQHTASLRALLAPLGDDAPDVRLLTGSTTPAARREIAQAMASSAPLIVVGTHALFQESVRFADLALVVVDEQHRFGVEQRAVLRGAREDGRGVHELVMTATPIPRTIAMTVFGDLDETRMGGMPAGRAPVATYLADAANAAWVERTWARAAEEIAQGRRVYVVCPRIDASDEVADAEEEGVRPL
;
A
#
# COMPACT_ATOMS: atom_id res chain seq x y z
N GLN A 1 7.19 -14.21 13.36
CA GLN A 1 7.34 -15.67 13.27
C GLN A 1 8.25 -16.08 12.12
N VAL A 2 7.95 -15.75 10.86
CA VAL A 2 8.74 -16.15 9.67
C VAL A 2 10.21 -15.76 9.81
N VAL A 3 10.49 -14.50 10.13
CA VAL A 3 11.87 -14.00 10.28
C VAL A 3 12.53 -14.55 11.55
N ALA A 4 11.76 -14.74 12.63
CA ALA A 4 12.26 -15.41 13.84
C ALA A 4 12.60 -16.91 13.60
N ALA A 5 12.00 -17.52 12.58
CA ALA A 5 12.34 -18.87 12.12
C ALA A 5 13.56 -18.90 11.16
N GLY A 6 14.21 -17.77 10.92
CA GLY A 6 15.42 -17.67 10.13
C GLY A 6 15.19 -17.29 8.66
N HIS A 7 13.95 -17.05 8.23
CA HIS A 7 13.61 -16.79 6.83
C HIS A 7 13.56 -15.30 6.50
N GLN A 8 13.41 -14.97 5.22
CA GLN A 8 13.25 -13.62 4.71
C GLN A 8 11.80 -13.28 4.42
N GLY A 9 11.44 -12.01 4.60
CA GLY A 9 10.12 -11.46 4.29
C GLY A 9 10.21 -10.26 3.35
N ALA A 10 9.23 -10.13 2.45
CA ALA A 10 9.05 -8.96 1.60
C ALA A 10 7.73 -8.26 1.96
N PHE A 11 7.75 -6.94 2.06
CA PHE A 11 6.56 -6.11 2.25
C PHE A 11 6.46 -5.13 1.09
N VAL A 12 5.41 -5.23 0.30
CA VAL A 12 5.20 -4.43 -0.91
C VAL A 12 4.15 -3.37 -0.63
N ALA A 13 4.51 -2.10 -0.83
CA ALA A 13 3.61 -0.96 -0.71
C ALA A 13 3.41 -0.27 -2.06
N PRO A 14 2.24 0.36 -2.31
CA PRO A 14 1.92 0.95 -3.60
C PRO A 14 2.70 2.23 -3.92
N THR A 15 3.21 2.93 -2.89
CA THR A 15 3.96 4.18 -3.05
C THR A 15 5.20 4.20 -2.16
N GLU A 16 6.19 5.03 -2.51
CA GLU A 16 7.41 5.20 -1.69
C GLU A 16 7.08 5.74 -0.30
N VAL A 17 6.17 6.69 -0.19
CA VAL A 17 5.73 7.25 1.10
C VAL A 17 5.16 6.17 2.02
N LEU A 18 4.32 5.27 1.49
CA LEU A 18 3.79 4.15 2.27
C LEU A 18 4.88 3.13 2.63
N ALA A 19 5.81 2.85 1.71
CA ALA A 19 6.94 1.98 2.00
C ALA A 19 7.83 2.53 3.13
N GLU A 20 8.09 3.83 3.15
CA GLU A 20 8.81 4.52 4.23
C GLU A 20 8.05 4.43 5.56
N GLN A 21 6.73 4.68 5.54
CA GLN A 21 5.88 4.58 6.74
C GLN A 21 5.85 3.16 7.30
N HIS A 22 5.68 2.14 6.45
CA HIS A 22 5.73 0.75 6.87
C HIS A 22 7.10 0.36 7.43
N THR A 23 8.18 0.83 6.80
CA THR A 23 9.55 0.62 7.29
C THR A 23 9.75 1.21 8.69
N ALA A 24 9.31 2.46 8.90
CA ALA A 24 9.40 3.13 10.20
C ALA A 24 8.56 2.41 11.26
N SER A 25 7.34 2.00 10.90
CA SER A 25 6.42 1.29 11.81
C SER A 25 6.97 -0.09 12.19
N LEU A 26 7.52 -0.85 11.24
CA LEU A 26 8.13 -2.14 11.50
C LEU A 26 9.36 -2.02 12.40
N ARG A 27 10.24 -1.04 12.13
CA ARG A 27 11.40 -0.79 12.98
C ARG A 27 11.00 -0.42 14.41
N ALA A 28 10.00 0.43 14.57
CA ALA A 28 9.48 0.81 15.90
C ALA A 28 8.87 -0.39 16.64
N LEU A 29 8.10 -1.24 15.92
CA LEU A 29 7.48 -2.43 16.48
C LEU A 29 8.52 -3.48 16.93
N LEU A 30 9.62 -3.61 16.19
CA LEU A 30 10.67 -4.58 16.42
C LEU A 30 11.75 -4.08 17.38
N ALA A 31 11.85 -2.77 17.61
CA ALA A 31 12.87 -2.17 18.48
C ALA A 31 12.94 -2.78 19.89
N PRO A 32 11.83 -3.21 20.55
CA PRO A 32 11.92 -3.86 21.87
C PRO A 32 12.68 -5.20 21.88
N LEU A 33 12.92 -5.82 20.71
CA LEU A 33 13.70 -7.06 20.61
C LEU A 33 15.23 -6.83 20.72
N GLY A 34 15.69 -5.57 20.71
CA GLY A 34 17.10 -5.25 20.79
C GLY A 34 17.94 -5.91 19.69
N ASP A 35 19.01 -6.60 20.08
CA ASP A 35 19.94 -7.27 19.13
C ASP A 35 19.29 -8.47 18.41
N ASP A 36 18.20 -8.99 18.89
CA ASP A 36 17.42 -10.06 18.24
C ASP A 36 16.44 -9.52 17.18
N ALA A 37 16.34 -8.20 17.02
CA ALA A 37 15.48 -7.61 16.02
C ALA A 37 16.00 -7.93 14.60
N PRO A 38 15.11 -8.41 13.70
CA PRO A 38 15.51 -8.64 12.31
C PRO A 38 15.85 -7.31 11.64
N ASP A 39 16.80 -7.36 10.69
CA ASP A 39 17.14 -6.21 9.87
C ASP A 39 15.94 -5.82 8.96
N VAL A 40 15.61 -4.53 8.91
CA VAL A 40 14.54 -3.99 8.07
C VAL A 40 15.12 -3.00 7.07
N ARG A 41 15.08 -3.34 5.79
CA ARG A 41 15.61 -2.56 4.67
C ARG A 41 14.51 -1.96 3.83
N LEU A 42 14.75 -0.78 3.26
CA LEU A 42 13.84 -0.09 2.34
C LEU A 42 14.42 -0.10 0.92
N LEU A 43 13.66 -0.63 -0.03
CA LEU A 43 14.03 -0.68 -1.45
C LEU A 43 12.93 -0.03 -2.31
N THR A 44 13.21 1.17 -2.82
CA THR A 44 12.31 1.94 -3.68
C THR A 44 13.00 2.38 -4.98
N GLY A 45 12.28 3.09 -5.84
CA GLY A 45 12.84 3.70 -7.04
C GLY A 45 13.95 4.72 -6.73
N SER A 46 13.81 5.46 -5.62
CA SER A 46 14.77 6.48 -5.17
C SER A 46 15.99 5.91 -4.42
N THR A 47 16.04 4.60 -4.14
CA THR A 47 17.18 3.96 -3.46
C THR A 47 18.46 4.10 -4.29
N THR A 48 19.53 4.67 -3.68
CA THR A 48 20.80 4.88 -4.36
C THR A 48 21.45 3.59 -4.86
N PRO A 49 22.26 3.61 -5.92
CA PRO A 49 22.91 2.41 -6.44
C PRO A 49 23.80 1.69 -5.42
N ALA A 50 24.41 2.43 -4.48
CA ALA A 50 25.22 1.84 -3.41
C ALA A 50 24.34 1.08 -2.42
N ALA A 51 23.29 1.73 -1.88
CA ALA A 51 22.36 1.11 -0.96
C ALA A 51 21.63 -0.09 -1.60
N ARG A 52 21.26 0.01 -2.89
CA ARG A 52 20.66 -1.10 -3.64
C ARG A 52 21.57 -2.32 -3.69
N ARG A 53 22.88 -2.14 -3.90
CA ARG A 53 23.84 -3.24 -3.87
C ARG A 53 23.96 -3.89 -2.50
N GLU A 54 24.00 -3.09 -1.43
CA GLU A 54 24.03 -3.59 -0.05
C GLU A 54 22.77 -4.41 0.29
N ILE A 55 21.60 -3.91 -0.11
CA ILE A 55 20.34 -4.62 0.08
C ILE A 55 20.33 -5.92 -0.71
N ALA A 56 20.78 -5.91 -1.98
CA ALA A 56 20.88 -7.11 -2.80
C ALA A 56 21.81 -8.16 -2.19
N GLN A 57 22.95 -7.75 -1.64
CA GLN A 57 23.87 -8.65 -0.91
C GLN A 57 23.21 -9.24 0.34
N ALA A 58 22.50 -8.41 1.12
CA ALA A 58 21.77 -8.88 2.30
C ALA A 58 20.68 -9.90 1.92
N MET A 59 19.91 -9.66 0.85
CA MET A 59 18.91 -10.59 0.35
C MET A 59 19.51 -11.92 -0.11
N ALA A 60 20.70 -11.89 -0.71
CA ALA A 60 21.41 -13.09 -1.18
C ALA A 60 22.08 -13.90 -0.04
N SER A 61 22.16 -13.36 1.17
CA SER A 61 22.91 -13.96 2.28
C SER A 61 22.14 -14.99 3.10
N SER A 62 20.91 -15.34 2.80
CA SER A 62 20.04 -16.21 3.61
C SER A 62 19.85 -15.77 5.09
N ALA A 63 20.38 -14.60 5.48
CA ALA A 63 20.15 -14.06 6.82
C ALA A 63 18.71 -13.59 6.99
N PRO A 64 18.13 -13.69 8.21
CA PRO A 64 16.81 -13.19 8.49
C PRO A 64 16.70 -11.70 8.16
N LEU A 65 15.77 -11.33 7.29
CA LEU A 65 15.67 -9.98 6.74
C LEU A 65 14.22 -9.65 6.39
N ILE A 66 13.81 -8.42 6.61
CA ILE A 66 12.57 -7.86 6.08
C ILE A 66 12.94 -6.76 5.07
N VAL A 67 12.50 -6.90 3.82
CA VAL A 67 12.65 -5.84 2.82
C VAL A 67 11.29 -5.23 2.54
N VAL A 68 11.16 -3.94 2.83
CA VAL A 68 9.99 -3.14 2.48
C VAL A 68 10.30 -2.38 1.20
N GLY A 69 9.37 -2.34 0.26
CA GLY A 69 9.61 -1.61 -0.98
C GLY A 69 8.36 -1.42 -1.82
N THR A 70 8.56 -0.86 -2.99
CA THR A 70 7.52 -0.65 -4.00
C THR A 70 7.64 -1.71 -5.11
N HIS A 71 7.14 -1.39 -6.31
CA HIS A 71 7.36 -2.20 -7.52
C HIS A 71 8.85 -2.54 -7.79
N ALA A 72 9.77 -1.84 -7.17
CA ALA A 72 11.20 -2.15 -7.25
C ALA A 72 11.54 -3.58 -6.77
N LEU A 73 10.71 -4.16 -5.90
CA LEU A 73 10.86 -5.54 -5.41
C LEU A 73 10.51 -6.60 -6.48
N PHE A 74 9.80 -6.24 -7.53
CA PHE A 74 9.41 -7.15 -8.62
C PHE A 74 10.41 -7.16 -9.79
N GLN A 75 11.49 -6.39 -9.70
CA GLN A 75 12.50 -6.38 -10.76
C GLN A 75 13.25 -7.71 -10.81
N GLU A 76 13.56 -8.19 -12.01
CA GLU A 76 14.28 -9.46 -12.21
C GLU A 76 15.65 -9.51 -11.53
N SER A 77 16.24 -8.33 -11.28
CA SER A 77 17.51 -8.21 -10.55
C SER A 77 17.39 -8.44 -9.04
N VAL A 78 16.16 -8.48 -8.50
CA VAL A 78 15.90 -8.72 -7.08
C VAL A 78 15.75 -10.22 -6.84
N ARG A 79 16.65 -10.79 -6.05
CA ARG A 79 16.66 -12.20 -5.68
C ARG A 79 16.76 -12.34 -4.17
N PHE A 80 15.90 -13.16 -3.61
CA PHE A 80 15.93 -13.56 -2.21
C PHE A 80 16.49 -14.98 -2.10
N ALA A 81 17.41 -15.18 -1.18
CA ALA A 81 17.95 -16.53 -0.94
C ALA A 81 16.93 -17.43 -0.23
N ASP A 82 16.11 -16.90 0.65
CA ASP A 82 15.14 -17.66 1.45
C ASP A 82 13.85 -16.88 1.75
N LEU A 83 13.17 -16.40 0.71
CA LEU A 83 11.90 -15.69 0.86
C LEU A 83 10.78 -16.65 1.28
N ALA A 84 10.19 -16.45 2.44
CA ALA A 84 9.12 -17.30 2.95
C ALA A 84 7.77 -16.57 3.12
N LEU A 85 7.78 -15.24 3.18
CA LEU A 85 6.55 -14.45 3.31
C LEU A 85 6.60 -13.22 2.39
N VAL A 86 5.53 -12.99 1.67
CA VAL A 86 5.26 -11.75 0.94
C VAL A 86 3.99 -11.12 1.48
N VAL A 87 4.08 -9.87 1.89
CA VAL A 87 2.93 -9.04 2.28
C VAL A 87 2.71 -7.98 1.20
N VAL A 88 1.52 -7.91 0.64
CA VAL A 88 1.16 -6.94 -0.41
C VAL A 88 0.06 -6.03 0.12
N ASP A 89 0.37 -4.75 0.24
CA ASP A 89 -0.60 -3.73 0.62
C ASP A 89 -1.27 -3.12 -0.62
N GLU A 90 -2.59 -2.87 -0.55
CA GLU A 90 -3.40 -2.30 -1.64
C GLU A 90 -3.23 -3.06 -2.96
N GLN A 91 -3.52 -4.35 -2.94
CA GLN A 91 -3.33 -5.33 -4.02
C GLN A 91 -3.77 -4.84 -5.41
N HIS A 92 -4.85 -4.07 -5.50
CA HIS A 92 -5.44 -3.63 -6.78
C HIS A 92 -4.48 -2.81 -7.65
N ARG A 93 -3.36 -2.33 -7.08
CA ARG A 93 -2.32 -1.57 -7.78
C ARG A 93 -1.20 -2.45 -8.38
N PHE A 94 -1.24 -3.77 -8.17
CA PHE A 94 -0.22 -4.71 -8.65
C PHE A 94 -0.81 -5.75 -9.59
N GLY A 95 -0.18 -5.95 -10.74
CA GLY A 95 -0.57 -6.97 -11.71
C GLY A 95 -0.34 -8.41 -11.22
N VAL A 96 -1.08 -9.37 -11.78
CA VAL A 96 -0.96 -10.80 -11.45
C VAL A 96 0.45 -11.32 -11.77
N GLU A 97 1.04 -10.87 -12.87
CA GLU A 97 2.38 -11.30 -13.30
C GLU A 97 3.48 -10.83 -12.35
N GLN A 98 3.37 -9.62 -11.81
CA GLN A 98 4.34 -9.07 -10.86
C GLN A 98 4.41 -9.89 -9.57
N ARG A 99 3.29 -10.41 -9.10
CA ARG A 99 3.23 -11.28 -7.91
C ARG A 99 3.80 -12.67 -8.18
N ALA A 100 3.64 -13.18 -9.39
CA ALA A 100 4.20 -14.48 -9.78
C ALA A 100 5.74 -14.49 -9.68
N VAL A 101 6.40 -13.36 -9.93
CA VAL A 101 7.86 -13.22 -9.79
C VAL A 101 8.32 -13.50 -8.36
N LEU A 102 7.62 -12.98 -7.34
CA LEU A 102 7.99 -13.24 -5.94
C LEU A 102 7.61 -14.66 -5.49
N ARG A 103 6.55 -15.26 -6.06
CA ARG A 103 6.18 -16.66 -5.79
C ARG A 103 7.23 -17.65 -6.30
N GLY A 104 7.85 -17.34 -7.44
CA GLY A 104 8.92 -18.16 -8.03
C GLY A 104 10.31 -17.93 -7.46
N ALA A 105 10.44 -17.10 -6.40
CA ALA A 105 11.73 -16.67 -5.87
C ALA A 105 12.46 -17.74 -5.03
N ARG A 106 11.83 -18.89 -4.74
CA ARG A 106 12.48 -20.00 -3.99
C ARG A 106 12.91 -21.11 -4.93
N GLU A 107 14.17 -21.45 -4.84
CA GLU A 107 14.77 -22.57 -5.62
C GLU A 107 14.44 -23.96 -5.02
N ASP A 108 14.01 -24.03 -3.74
CA ASP A 108 13.76 -25.28 -3.02
C ASP A 108 12.37 -25.89 -3.27
N GLY A 109 11.55 -25.29 -4.13
CA GLY A 109 10.19 -25.76 -4.46
C GLY A 109 9.16 -25.57 -3.34
N ARG A 110 9.53 -24.97 -2.19
CA ARG A 110 8.58 -24.62 -1.13
C ARG A 110 7.83 -23.35 -1.52
N GLY A 111 6.52 -23.35 -1.28
CA GLY A 111 5.68 -22.18 -1.56
C GLY A 111 6.04 -20.99 -0.65
N VAL A 112 5.98 -19.80 -1.21
CA VAL A 112 6.04 -18.55 -0.44
C VAL A 112 4.64 -18.24 0.10
N HIS A 113 4.52 -17.97 1.40
CA HIS A 113 3.27 -17.49 1.98
C HIS A 113 2.96 -16.08 1.48
N GLU A 114 1.74 -15.86 1.04
CA GLU A 114 1.30 -14.56 0.55
C GLU A 114 0.17 -14.02 1.45
N LEU A 115 0.36 -12.82 1.98
CA LEU A 115 -0.67 -12.05 2.67
C LEU A 115 -1.00 -10.82 1.84
N VAL A 116 -2.24 -10.75 1.39
CA VAL A 116 -2.73 -9.62 0.61
C VAL A 116 -3.67 -8.80 1.47
N MET A 117 -3.44 -7.50 1.51
CA MET A 117 -4.25 -6.55 2.27
C MET A 117 -4.93 -5.55 1.32
N THR A 118 -6.16 -5.17 1.62
CA THR A 118 -6.87 -4.10 0.92
C THR A 118 -7.89 -3.43 1.83
N ALA A 119 -8.03 -2.12 1.71
CA ALA A 119 -9.08 -1.36 2.39
C ALA A 119 -10.40 -1.38 1.61
N THR A 120 -10.37 -1.74 0.32
CA THR A 120 -11.57 -1.86 -0.52
C THR A 120 -11.98 -3.33 -0.61
N PRO A 121 -13.10 -3.74 0.02
CA PRO A 121 -13.52 -5.14 -0.01
C PRO A 121 -13.84 -5.56 -1.45
N ILE A 122 -13.11 -6.54 -1.95
CA ILE A 122 -13.46 -7.21 -3.20
C ILE A 122 -14.57 -8.22 -2.89
N PRO A 123 -15.72 -8.22 -3.60
CA PRO A 123 -16.73 -9.23 -3.40
C PRO A 123 -16.13 -10.63 -3.47
N ARG A 124 -16.46 -11.50 -2.52
CA ARG A 124 -15.87 -12.84 -2.38
C ARG A 124 -15.92 -13.64 -3.68
N THR A 125 -17.00 -13.48 -4.46
CA THR A 125 -17.16 -14.12 -5.76
C THR A 125 -16.09 -13.72 -6.76
N ILE A 126 -15.72 -12.43 -6.79
CA ILE A 126 -14.64 -11.92 -7.66
C ILE A 126 -13.29 -12.36 -7.13
N ALA A 127 -13.07 -12.33 -5.83
CA ALA A 127 -11.84 -12.79 -5.21
C ALA A 127 -11.56 -14.26 -5.52
N MET A 128 -12.56 -15.14 -5.41
CA MET A 128 -12.45 -16.57 -5.75
C MET A 128 -12.21 -16.80 -7.24
N THR A 129 -12.82 -15.98 -8.13
CA THR A 129 -12.66 -16.12 -9.58
C THR A 129 -11.26 -15.68 -10.06
N VAL A 130 -10.71 -14.63 -9.43
CA VAL A 130 -9.43 -14.01 -9.85
C VAL A 130 -8.24 -14.63 -9.14
N PHE A 131 -8.40 -15.07 -7.89
CA PHE A 131 -7.29 -15.49 -7.03
C PHE A 131 -7.31 -16.97 -6.63
N GLY A 132 -8.36 -17.69 -6.99
CA GLY A 132 -8.50 -19.10 -6.65
C GLY A 132 -8.71 -19.33 -5.14
N ASP A 133 -7.93 -20.22 -4.56
CA ASP A 133 -8.07 -20.72 -3.20
C ASP A 133 -7.40 -19.77 -2.19
N LEU A 134 -8.08 -18.66 -1.82
CA LEU A 134 -7.63 -17.73 -0.80
C LEU A 134 -8.51 -17.80 0.44
N ASP A 135 -7.89 -17.91 1.59
CA ASP A 135 -8.54 -17.68 2.87
C ASP A 135 -8.74 -16.19 3.12
N GLU A 136 -9.98 -15.76 3.37
CA GLU A 136 -10.32 -14.36 3.63
C GLU A 136 -10.51 -14.13 5.14
N THR A 137 -9.75 -13.17 5.68
CA THR A 137 -9.96 -12.65 7.04
C THR A 137 -10.38 -11.19 6.97
N ARG A 138 -11.52 -10.86 7.56
CA ARG A 138 -12.02 -9.49 7.64
C ARG A 138 -11.74 -8.89 9.02
N MET A 139 -11.03 -7.78 9.02
CA MET A 139 -10.86 -6.96 10.21
C MET A 139 -12.04 -5.98 10.29
N GLY A 140 -12.93 -6.17 11.27
CA GLY A 140 -14.07 -5.28 11.50
C GLY A 140 -13.77 -4.22 12.56
N GLY A 141 -14.49 -3.10 12.48
CA GLY A 141 -14.42 -2.02 13.46
C GLY A 141 -13.41 -0.92 13.10
N MET A 142 -13.58 0.23 13.76
CA MET A 142 -12.64 1.34 13.67
C MET A 142 -11.58 1.23 14.77
N PRO A 143 -10.33 1.62 14.51
CA PRO A 143 -9.32 1.70 15.57
C PRO A 143 -9.82 2.52 16.76
N ALA A 144 -9.48 2.06 17.99
CA ALA A 144 -9.86 2.75 19.20
C ALA A 144 -9.38 4.23 19.18
N GLY A 145 -10.27 5.15 19.57
CA GLY A 145 -9.97 6.59 19.61
C GLY A 145 -10.23 7.35 18.30
N ARG A 146 -10.70 6.70 17.24
CA ARG A 146 -11.08 7.39 16.02
C ARG A 146 -12.53 7.88 16.12
N ALA A 147 -12.74 9.18 15.94
CA ALA A 147 -14.08 9.75 15.88
C ALA A 147 -14.86 9.23 14.66
N PRO A 148 -16.20 9.04 14.77
CA PRO A 148 -17.00 8.64 13.62
C PRO A 148 -16.92 9.69 12.51
N VAL A 149 -16.88 9.23 11.26
CA VAL A 149 -16.92 10.10 10.08
C VAL A 149 -18.37 10.43 9.76
N ALA A 150 -18.70 11.73 9.71
CA ALA A 150 -19.98 12.21 9.22
C ALA A 150 -19.84 12.57 7.74
N THR A 151 -20.63 11.93 6.89
CA THR A 151 -20.64 12.17 5.45
C THR A 151 -21.90 12.93 5.06
N TYR A 152 -21.73 13.98 4.27
CA TYR A 152 -22.81 14.81 3.76
C TYR A 152 -22.70 14.90 2.25
N LEU A 153 -23.85 14.82 1.57
CA LEU A 153 -23.94 15.06 0.14
C LEU A 153 -24.39 16.50 -0.07
N ALA A 154 -23.60 17.30 -0.77
CA ALA A 154 -23.95 18.66 -1.16
C ALA A 154 -24.19 18.69 -2.66
N ASP A 155 -25.40 19.04 -3.07
CA ASP A 155 -25.76 19.21 -4.47
C ASP A 155 -25.07 20.45 -5.03
N ALA A 156 -24.25 20.28 -6.06
CA ALA A 156 -23.53 21.37 -6.73
C ALA A 156 -24.48 22.40 -7.39
N ALA A 157 -25.70 22.01 -7.75
CA ALA A 157 -26.73 22.92 -8.28
C ALA A 157 -27.32 23.84 -7.18
N ASN A 158 -27.12 23.52 -5.90
CA ASN A 158 -27.60 24.32 -4.78
C ASN A 158 -26.47 25.23 -4.24
N ALA A 159 -26.47 26.47 -4.69
CA ALA A 159 -25.44 27.44 -4.32
C ALA A 159 -25.28 27.63 -2.79
N ALA A 160 -26.36 27.55 -2.01
CA ALA A 160 -26.32 27.68 -0.57
C ALA A 160 -25.58 26.51 0.10
N TRP A 161 -25.71 25.30 -0.44
CA TRP A 161 -24.99 24.12 0.08
C TRP A 161 -23.52 24.16 -0.30
N VAL A 162 -23.19 24.64 -1.49
CA VAL A 162 -21.80 24.85 -1.92
C VAL A 162 -21.11 25.87 -1.03
N GLU A 163 -21.77 27.03 -0.82
CA GLU A 163 -21.26 28.08 0.09
C GLU A 163 -21.07 27.56 1.52
N ARG A 164 -22.05 26.81 2.04
CA ARG A 164 -21.95 26.21 3.39
C ARG A 164 -20.78 25.22 3.49
N THR A 165 -20.51 24.44 2.43
CA THR A 165 -19.38 23.51 2.38
C THR A 165 -18.06 24.25 2.51
N TRP A 166 -17.86 25.33 1.77
CA TRP A 166 -16.65 26.15 1.86
C TRP A 166 -16.53 26.88 3.18
N ALA A 167 -17.62 27.39 3.71
CA ALA A 167 -17.65 28.00 5.05
C ALA A 167 -17.23 26.98 6.12
N ARG A 168 -17.73 25.73 6.03
CA ARG A 168 -17.33 24.66 6.94
C ARG A 168 -15.85 24.33 6.82
N ALA A 169 -15.30 24.26 5.61
CA ALA A 169 -13.87 24.08 5.39
C ALA A 169 -13.04 25.17 6.06
N ALA A 170 -13.44 26.42 5.93
CA ALA A 170 -12.79 27.56 6.59
C ALA A 170 -12.86 27.47 8.13
N GLU A 171 -14.02 27.06 8.68
CA GLU A 171 -14.19 26.85 10.13
C GLU A 171 -13.20 25.77 10.66
N GLU A 172 -13.03 24.66 9.93
CA GLU A 172 -12.12 23.59 10.32
C GLU A 172 -10.65 24.07 10.27
N ILE A 173 -10.27 24.81 9.24
CA ILE A 173 -8.93 25.40 9.11
C ILE A 173 -8.65 26.38 10.26
N ALA A 174 -9.62 27.23 10.60
CA ALA A 174 -9.49 28.19 11.72
C ALA A 174 -9.28 27.49 13.08
N GLN A 175 -9.75 26.24 13.22
CA GLN A 175 -9.53 25.39 14.40
C GLN A 175 -8.20 24.60 14.33
N GLY A 176 -7.34 24.85 13.36
CA GLY A 176 -6.06 24.16 13.18
C GLY A 176 -6.18 22.75 12.55
N ARG A 177 -7.33 22.40 12.00
CA ARG A 177 -7.55 21.12 11.31
C ARG A 177 -7.15 21.23 9.84
N ARG A 178 -6.98 20.07 9.20
CA ARG A 178 -6.63 19.99 7.78
C ARG A 178 -7.86 19.71 6.95
N VAL A 179 -7.95 20.35 5.79
CA VAL A 179 -8.99 20.11 4.79
C VAL A 179 -8.33 19.65 3.49
N TYR A 180 -8.88 18.62 2.88
CA TYR A 180 -8.46 18.14 1.57
C TYR A 180 -9.59 18.33 0.58
N VAL A 181 -9.30 18.99 -0.52
CA VAL A 181 -10.21 19.13 -1.65
C VAL A 181 -9.69 18.24 -2.76
N VAL A 182 -10.48 17.23 -3.14
CA VAL A 182 -10.11 16.29 -4.20
C VAL A 182 -10.93 16.63 -5.43
N CYS A 183 -10.24 17.03 -6.50
CA CYS A 183 -10.84 17.30 -7.79
C CYS A 183 -10.36 16.25 -8.80
N PRO A 184 -11.21 15.84 -9.75
CA PRO A 184 -10.76 15.01 -10.86
C PRO A 184 -9.75 15.80 -11.70
N ARG A 185 -8.74 15.10 -12.23
CA ARG A 185 -7.81 15.70 -13.18
C ARG A 185 -8.51 15.83 -14.52
N ILE A 186 -8.67 17.03 -15.00
CA ILE A 186 -9.17 17.31 -16.36
C ILE A 186 -7.93 17.35 -17.25
N ASP A 187 -7.62 16.26 -17.94
CA ASP A 187 -6.67 16.31 -19.06
C ASP A 187 -7.40 16.93 -20.26
N ALA A 188 -6.78 17.92 -20.90
CA ALA A 188 -7.37 18.69 -22.01
C ALA A 188 -7.46 17.89 -23.33
N SER A 189 -7.46 16.57 -23.30
CA SER A 189 -7.61 15.69 -24.46
C SER A 189 -8.93 14.93 -24.41
N ASP A 190 -9.80 15.20 -25.36
CA ASP A 190 -10.99 14.43 -25.84
C ASP A 190 -12.06 13.95 -24.84
N GLU A 191 -11.80 13.87 -23.53
CA GLU A 191 -12.79 13.48 -22.52
C GLU A 191 -13.71 14.63 -22.04
N VAL A 192 -13.48 15.85 -22.51
CA VAL A 192 -14.30 17.03 -22.14
C VAL A 192 -15.73 16.91 -22.69
N ALA A 193 -15.93 16.16 -23.76
CA ALA A 193 -17.26 15.95 -24.35
C ALA A 193 -18.15 15.12 -23.43
N ASP A 194 -17.60 14.09 -22.77
CA ASP A 194 -18.36 13.21 -21.85
C ASP A 194 -18.65 13.91 -20.51
N ALA A 195 -17.75 14.81 -20.05
CA ALA A 195 -17.94 15.54 -18.79
C ALA A 195 -19.01 16.63 -18.88
N GLU A 196 -19.24 17.22 -20.08
CA GLU A 196 -20.34 18.17 -20.30
C GLU A 196 -21.71 17.50 -20.28
N GLU A 197 -21.81 16.24 -20.68
CA GLU A 197 -23.04 15.44 -20.58
C GLU A 197 -23.38 15.07 -19.12
N GLU A 198 -22.37 14.94 -18.24
CA GLU A 198 -22.59 14.65 -16.82
C GLU A 198 -22.73 15.92 -15.93
N GLY A 199 -22.73 17.11 -16.50
CA GLY A 199 -23.03 18.36 -15.80
C GLY A 199 -21.91 18.87 -14.88
N VAL A 200 -20.68 18.41 -15.03
CA VAL A 200 -19.50 18.88 -14.28
C VAL A 200 -18.94 20.14 -14.97
N ARG A 201 -19.25 21.33 -14.44
CA ARG A 201 -18.62 22.57 -14.88
C ARG A 201 -17.32 22.79 -14.11
N PRO A 202 -16.21 23.21 -14.79
CA PRO A 202 -15.02 23.62 -14.06
C PRO A 202 -15.31 24.88 -13.22
N LEU A 203 -14.73 24.91 -12.01
CA LEU A 203 -14.75 26.07 -11.11
C LEU A 203 -13.81 27.17 -11.60
#